data_0a92959b209b07fd5ae730ea96bdfd3e
#
_entry.id   0a92959b209b07fd5ae730ea96bdfd3e
#
_cell.length_a   1.000
_cell.length_b   1.000
_cell.length_c   1.000
_cell.angle_alpha   90.00
_cell.angle_beta   90.00
_cell.angle_gamma   90.00
#
_symmetry.space_group_name_H-M   'P 1'
#
loop_
_entity.id
_entity.type
_entity.pdbx_description
1 polymer ?
#
loop_
_entity_poly.entity_id
_entity_poly.type
_entity_poly.pdbx_seq_one_letter_code
_entity_poly.pdbx_strand_id
1 'polypeptide(L)'
;MGIFFSVWAALFFSLSHITLRKGVTKLGVSSGTIIMLLAGTVSTLLIALILEGVQILQPFNLASILYFALGGIIHFLGGWGFQNASASRIGPTRLSAMTGATPLFAAIVAFISLNQSLNTYILIGILLIVIGVGSITLGGNK
;
A
#
# COMPACT_ATOMS: atom_id res chain seq x y z
N MET A 1 12.17 18.52 2.67
CA MET A 1 11.93 17.66 1.47
C MET A 1 10.98 16.50 1.76
N GLY A 2 11.16 15.69 2.83
CA GLY A 2 10.31 14.52 3.12
C GLY A 2 8.82 14.82 3.26
N ILE A 3 8.43 15.88 3.97
CA ILE A 3 7.01 16.26 4.16
C ILE A 3 6.34 16.59 2.81
N PHE A 4 7.05 17.30 1.92
CA PHE A 4 6.54 17.61 0.58
C PHE A 4 6.23 16.34 -0.22
N PHE A 5 7.17 15.40 -0.28
CA PHE A 5 6.95 14.11 -0.95
C PHE A 5 5.85 13.28 -0.30
N SER A 6 5.70 13.33 1.03
CA SER A 6 4.62 12.62 1.74
C SER A 6 3.23 13.12 1.35
N VAL A 7 3.06 14.42 1.19
CA VAL A 7 1.78 15.01 0.75
C VAL A 7 1.43 14.56 -0.66
N TRP A 8 2.39 14.62 -1.60
CA TRP A 8 2.17 14.14 -2.96
C TRP A 8 1.87 12.65 -3.00
N ALA A 9 2.60 11.83 -2.24
CA ALA A 9 2.34 10.40 -2.12
C ALA A 9 0.91 10.14 -1.63
N ALA A 10 0.43 10.85 -0.62
CA ALA A 10 -0.92 10.71 -0.10
C ALA A 10 -2.00 11.05 -1.14
N LEU A 11 -1.78 12.12 -1.93
CA LEU A 11 -2.69 12.50 -3.02
C LEU A 11 -2.76 11.43 -4.10
N PHE A 12 -1.61 10.96 -4.59
CA PHE A 12 -1.55 9.90 -5.59
C PHE A 12 -2.14 8.58 -5.08
N PHE A 13 -1.92 8.26 -3.81
CA PHE A 13 -2.47 7.05 -3.19
C PHE A 13 -4.01 7.11 -3.13
N SER A 14 -4.56 8.26 -2.74
CA SER A 14 -6.01 8.48 -2.73
C SER A 14 -6.62 8.38 -4.13
N LEU A 15 -5.97 8.96 -5.14
CA LEU A 15 -6.41 8.87 -6.53
C LEU A 15 -6.35 7.44 -7.06
N SER A 16 -5.32 6.68 -6.68
CA SER A 16 -5.18 5.27 -7.05
C SER A 16 -6.34 4.41 -6.54
N HIS A 17 -6.83 4.65 -5.32
CA HIS A 17 -7.98 3.92 -4.77
C HIS A 17 -9.28 4.17 -5.54
N ILE A 18 -9.50 5.40 -6.03
CA ILE A 18 -10.67 5.73 -6.86
C ILE A 18 -10.60 4.99 -8.21
N THR A 19 -9.42 5.04 -8.84
CA THR A 19 -9.17 4.38 -10.13
C THR A 19 -9.26 2.86 -10.00
N LEU A 20 -8.69 2.31 -8.92
CA LEU A 20 -8.76 0.90 -8.58
C LEU A 20 -10.21 0.42 -8.51
N ARG A 21 -11.07 1.12 -7.76
CA ARG A 21 -12.49 0.76 -7.66
C ARG A 21 -13.15 0.69 -9.02
N LYS A 22 -12.95 1.71 -9.87
CA LYS A 22 -13.51 1.73 -11.23
C LYS A 22 -13.01 0.55 -12.07
N GLY A 23 -11.75 0.18 -11.93
CA GLY A 23 -11.14 -0.96 -12.62
C GLY A 23 -11.74 -2.30 -12.14
N VAL A 24 -11.70 -2.57 -10.84
CA VAL A 24 -12.15 -3.87 -10.30
C VAL A 24 -13.66 -4.08 -10.41
N THR A 25 -14.46 -3.02 -10.39
CA THR A 25 -15.92 -3.13 -10.58
C THR A 25 -16.29 -3.44 -12.04
N LYS A 26 -15.50 -2.98 -13.00
CA LYS A 26 -15.74 -3.25 -14.44
C LYS A 26 -15.14 -4.56 -14.91
N LEU A 27 -13.94 -4.89 -14.50
CA LEU A 27 -13.14 -6.02 -15.01
C LEU A 27 -13.17 -7.24 -14.07
N GLY A 28 -13.72 -7.09 -12.88
CA GLY A 28 -13.61 -8.08 -11.81
C GLY A 28 -12.29 -7.94 -11.02
N VAL A 29 -12.31 -8.46 -9.79
CA VAL A 29 -11.18 -8.29 -8.85
C VAL A 29 -9.90 -8.93 -9.38
N SER A 30 -9.97 -10.16 -9.86
CA SER A 30 -8.79 -10.89 -10.34
C SER A 30 -8.14 -10.22 -11.55
N SER A 31 -8.95 -9.92 -12.59
CA SER A 31 -8.45 -9.27 -13.81
C SER A 31 -7.91 -7.86 -13.51
N GLY A 32 -8.61 -7.07 -12.70
CA GLY A 32 -8.16 -5.75 -12.29
C GLY A 32 -6.83 -5.80 -11.53
N THR A 33 -6.66 -6.78 -10.63
CA THR A 33 -5.42 -6.98 -9.90
C THR A 33 -4.26 -7.35 -10.82
N ILE A 34 -4.46 -8.30 -11.74
CA ILE A 34 -3.42 -8.74 -12.69
C ILE A 34 -2.98 -7.58 -13.58
N ILE A 35 -3.92 -6.85 -14.16
CA ILE A 35 -3.60 -5.68 -15.02
C ILE A 35 -2.81 -4.64 -14.25
N MET A 36 -3.20 -4.35 -13.01
CA MET A 36 -2.51 -3.38 -12.16
C MET A 36 -1.09 -3.83 -11.82
N LEU A 37 -0.89 -5.12 -11.50
CA LEU A 37 0.43 -5.68 -11.23
C LEU A 37 1.32 -5.61 -12.47
N LEU A 38 0.82 -6.02 -13.62
CA LEU A 38 1.58 -5.97 -14.87
C LEU A 38 1.97 -4.53 -15.23
N ALA A 39 1.00 -3.61 -15.20
CA ALA A 39 1.27 -2.20 -15.49
C ALA A 39 2.28 -1.59 -14.50
N GLY A 40 2.15 -1.88 -13.21
CA GLY A 40 3.08 -1.42 -12.17
C GLY A 40 4.49 -1.99 -12.37
N THR A 41 4.60 -3.30 -12.61
CA THR A 41 5.89 -3.97 -12.84
C THR A 41 6.60 -3.42 -14.08
N VAL A 42 5.88 -3.30 -15.20
CA VAL A 42 6.44 -2.77 -16.46
C VAL A 42 6.88 -1.31 -16.27
N SER A 43 6.05 -0.48 -15.66
CA SER A 43 6.38 0.94 -15.42
C SER A 43 7.60 1.09 -14.50
N THR A 44 7.66 0.34 -13.41
CA THR A 44 8.79 0.38 -12.48
C THR A 44 10.07 -0.11 -13.15
N LEU A 45 10.00 -1.21 -13.91
CA LEU A 45 11.15 -1.75 -14.63
C LEU A 45 11.68 -0.76 -15.67
N LEU A 46 10.81 -0.13 -16.44
CA LEU A 46 11.19 0.87 -17.43
C LEU A 46 11.89 2.07 -16.77
N ILE A 47 11.32 2.58 -15.68
CA ILE A 47 11.94 3.70 -14.95
C ILE A 47 13.30 3.31 -14.38
N ALA A 48 13.41 2.12 -13.80
CA ALA A 48 14.66 1.62 -13.24
C ALA A 48 15.74 1.47 -14.33
N LEU A 49 15.39 0.91 -15.49
CA LEU A 49 16.32 0.77 -16.63
C LEU A 49 16.75 2.12 -17.19
N ILE A 50 15.88 3.12 -17.18
CA ILE A 50 16.22 4.49 -17.65
C ILE A 50 17.17 5.18 -16.67
N LEU A 51 16.94 5.03 -15.35
CA LEU A 51 17.71 5.73 -14.32
C LEU A 51 19.03 5.04 -13.99
N GLU A 52 19.06 3.71 -13.92
CA GLU A 52 20.18 2.92 -13.41
C GLU A 52 20.81 2.02 -14.49
N GLY A 53 20.18 1.92 -15.66
CA GLY A 53 20.64 1.06 -16.76
C GLY A 53 20.57 -0.42 -16.41
N VAL A 54 21.19 -1.26 -17.25
CA VAL A 54 21.22 -2.72 -17.07
C VAL A 54 22.01 -3.19 -15.84
N GLN A 55 22.77 -2.31 -15.21
CA GLN A 55 23.56 -2.63 -14.01
C GLN A 55 22.68 -3.01 -12.80
N ILE A 56 21.43 -2.59 -12.80
CA ILE A 56 20.42 -2.96 -11.76
C ILE A 56 20.24 -4.48 -11.66
N LEU A 57 20.55 -5.23 -12.71
CA LEU A 57 20.37 -6.69 -12.73
C LEU A 57 21.57 -7.47 -12.14
N GLN A 58 22.71 -6.82 -11.92
CA GLN A 58 23.93 -7.48 -11.46
C GLN A 58 23.91 -8.00 -10.01
N PRO A 59 23.27 -7.35 -9.01
CA PRO A 59 23.32 -7.80 -7.63
C PRO A 59 22.36 -8.95 -7.30
N PHE A 60 21.59 -9.47 -8.25
CA PHE A 60 20.60 -10.51 -7.98
C PHE A 60 21.27 -11.89 -7.89
N ASN A 61 21.44 -12.38 -6.67
CA ASN A 61 21.72 -13.79 -6.41
C ASN A 61 20.41 -14.58 -6.20
N LEU A 62 20.49 -15.91 -6.23
CA LEU A 62 19.32 -16.79 -6.09
C LEU A 62 18.55 -16.53 -4.78
N ALA A 63 19.25 -16.30 -3.66
CA ALA A 63 18.62 -16.04 -2.38
C ALA A 63 17.81 -14.72 -2.42
N SER A 64 18.37 -13.65 -2.99
CA SER A 64 17.66 -12.38 -3.16
C SER A 64 16.41 -12.56 -4.02
N ILE A 65 16.50 -13.29 -5.13
CA ILE A 65 15.35 -13.57 -6.01
C ILE A 65 14.25 -14.32 -5.24
N LEU A 66 14.61 -15.34 -4.44
CA LEU A 66 13.64 -16.09 -3.66
C LEU A 66 12.96 -15.22 -2.58
N TYR A 67 13.71 -14.37 -1.86
CA TYR A 67 13.12 -13.45 -0.88
C TYR A 67 12.19 -12.43 -1.53
N PHE A 68 12.58 -11.85 -2.67
CA PHE A 68 11.72 -10.93 -3.39
C PHE A 68 10.49 -11.62 -3.98
N ALA A 69 10.62 -12.85 -4.48
CA ALA A 69 9.49 -13.64 -4.98
C ALA A 69 8.50 -13.96 -3.86
N LEU A 70 8.97 -14.44 -2.70
CA LEU A 70 8.12 -14.72 -1.54
C LEU A 70 7.45 -13.45 -1.02
N GLY A 71 8.20 -12.36 -0.87
CA GLY A 71 7.66 -11.06 -0.48
C GLY A 71 6.61 -10.56 -1.46
N GLY A 72 6.86 -10.70 -2.75
CA GLY A 72 5.92 -10.36 -3.82
C GLY A 72 4.64 -11.18 -3.76
N ILE A 73 4.73 -12.50 -3.59
CA ILE A 73 3.57 -13.39 -3.46
C ILE A 73 2.71 -12.97 -2.26
N ILE A 74 3.31 -12.82 -1.08
CA ILE A 74 2.59 -12.44 0.14
C ILE A 74 1.97 -11.05 0.00
N HIS A 75 2.73 -10.09 -0.48
CA HIS A 75 2.28 -8.69 -0.59
C HIS A 75 1.19 -8.51 -1.66
N PHE A 76 1.40 -9.05 -2.86
CA PHE A 76 0.51 -8.79 -3.98
C PHE A 76 -0.68 -9.74 -4.02
N LEU A 77 -0.50 -11.04 -3.85
CA LEU A 77 -1.63 -11.97 -3.83
C LEU A 77 -2.41 -11.88 -2.52
N GLY A 78 -1.73 -11.80 -1.38
CA GLY A 78 -2.37 -11.59 -0.08
C GLY A 78 -2.85 -10.16 0.07
N GLY A 79 -1.95 -9.21 0.26
CA GLY A 79 -2.27 -7.82 0.59
C GLY A 79 -3.15 -7.12 -0.44
N TRP A 80 -2.70 -7.06 -1.69
CA TRP A 80 -3.44 -6.36 -2.75
C TRP A 80 -4.67 -7.12 -3.23
N GLY A 81 -4.67 -8.44 -3.21
CA GLY A 81 -5.85 -9.23 -3.51
C GLY A 81 -7.01 -8.89 -2.56
N PHE A 82 -6.75 -8.88 -1.26
CA PHE A 82 -7.72 -8.47 -0.25
C PHE A 82 -8.10 -6.99 -0.35
N GLN A 83 -7.15 -6.11 -0.62
CA GLN A 83 -7.41 -4.68 -0.80
C GLN A 83 -8.34 -4.43 -2.00
N ASN A 84 -8.11 -5.09 -3.13
CA ASN A 84 -8.94 -4.98 -4.33
C ASN A 84 -10.34 -5.55 -4.10
N ALA A 85 -10.45 -6.69 -3.41
CA ALA A 85 -11.72 -7.26 -3.01
C ALA A 85 -12.49 -6.32 -2.06
N SER A 86 -11.80 -5.65 -1.14
CA SER A 86 -12.39 -4.65 -0.26
C SER A 86 -12.85 -3.41 -1.03
N ALA A 87 -12.05 -2.92 -1.98
CA ALA A 87 -12.39 -1.77 -2.82
C ALA A 87 -13.73 -1.96 -3.55
N SER A 88 -13.99 -3.17 -4.06
CA SER A 88 -15.24 -3.49 -4.76
C SER A 88 -16.45 -3.55 -3.83
N ARG A 89 -16.27 -3.93 -2.55
CA ARG A 89 -17.34 -4.17 -1.58
C ARG A 89 -17.68 -2.94 -0.73
N ILE A 90 -16.69 -2.31 -0.11
CA ILE A 90 -16.90 -1.23 0.87
C ILE A 90 -16.67 0.18 0.29
N GLY A 91 -16.13 0.26 -0.90
CA GLY A 91 -15.87 1.53 -1.58
C GLY A 91 -14.55 2.21 -1.20
N PRO A 92 -14.13 3.22 -2.00
CA PRO A 92 -12.81 3.81 -1.88
C PRO A 92 -12.61 4.60 -0.59
N THR A 93 -13.63 5.30 -0.10
CA THR A 93 -13.52 6.13 1.10
C THR A 93 -13.21 5.29 2.34
N ARG A 94 -13.97 4.21 2.55
CA ARG A 94 -13.72 3.30 3.68
C ARG A 94 -12.41 2.55 3.52
N LEU A 95 -12.08 2.13 2.30
CA LEU A 95 -10.80 1.48 2.01
C LEU A 95 -9.63 2.42 2.33
N SER A 96 -9.67 3.68 1.89
CA SER A 96 -8.62 4.66 2.19
C SER A 96 -8.47 4.92 3.68
N ALA A 97 -9.57 4.99 4.42
CA ALA A 97 -9.55 5.13 5.87
C ALA A 97 -8.87 3.93 6.53
N MET A 98 -9.22 2.70 6.15
CA MET A 98 -8.60 1.49 6.69
C MET A 98 -7.12 1.38 6.33
N THR A 99 -6.75 1.75 5.10
CA THR A 99 -5.34 1.80 4.69
C THR A 99 -4.57 2.89 5.45
N GLY A 100 -5.23 3.99 5.81
CA GLY A 100 -4.69 5.02 6.69
C GLY A 100 -4.30 4.52 8.09
N ALA A 101 -4.83 3.38 8.54
CA ALA A 101 -4.43 2.73 9.79
C ALA A 101 -3.10 1.93 9.67
N THR A 102 -2.51 1.79 8.49
CA THR A 102 -1.25 1.06 8.29
C THR A 102 -0.11 1.52 9.22
N PRO A 103 0.12 2.82 9.48
CA PRO A 103 1.14 3.27 10.42
C PRO A 103 0.97 2.73 11.85
N LEU A 104 -0.28 2.47 12.28
CA LEU A 104 -0.55 1.84 13.58
C LEU A 104 0.05 0.43 13.63
N PHE A 105 -0.25 -0.39 12.62
CA PHE A 105 0.29 -1.76 12.55
C PHE A 105 1.81 -1.76 12.38
N ALA A 106 2.36 -0.84 11.57
CA ALA A 106 3.80 -0.69 11.40
C ALA A 106 4.48 -0.33 12.75
N ALA A 107 3.89 0.57 13.54
CA ALA A 107 4.41 0.93 14.85
C ALA A 107 4.37 -0.24 15.85
N ILE A 108 3.29 -1.04 15.84
CA ILE A 108 3.18 -2.24 16.68
C ILE A 108 4.27 -3.26 16.31
N VAL A 109 4.46 -3.53 15.02
CA VAL A 109 5.49 -4.46 14.54
C VAL A 109 6.89 -3.94 14.89
N ALA A 110 7.16 -2.65 14.69
CA ALA A 110 8.45 -2.04 15.04
C ALA A 110 8.74 -2.12 16.53
N PHE A 111 7.74 -1.90 17.39
CA PHE A 111 7.88 -2.03 18.83
C PHE A 111 8.20 -3.48 19.25
N ILE A 112 7.44 -4.46 18.73
CA ILE A 112 7.58 -5.87 19.13
C ILE A 112 8.84 -6.51 18.53
N SER A 113 9.12 -6.27 17.23
CA SER A 113 10.16 -6.99 16.48
C SER A 113 11.51 -6.27 16.50
N LEU A 114 11.51 -4.94 16.59
CA LEU A 114 12.74 -4.14 16.54
C LEU A 114 13.09 -3.49 17.87
N ASN A 115 12.31 -3.74 18.93
CA ASN A 115 12.46 -3.12 20.25
C ASN A 115 12.59 -1.58 20.19
N GLN A 116 11.93 -0.95 19.21
CA GLN A 116 11.94 0.50 19.07
C GLN A 116 11.06 1.15 20.14
N SER A 117 11.59 2.11 20.88
CA SER A 117 10.79 2.90 21.82
C SER A 117 9.80 3.78 21.07
N LEU A 118 8.52 3.71 21.44
CA LEU A 118 7.50 4.59 20.91
C LEU A 118 7.60 5.95 21.61
N ASN A 119 7.93 6.98 20.83
CA ASN A 119 7.94 8.35 21.32
C ASN A 119 6.48 8.82 21.53
N THR A 120 6.27 9.71 22.50
CA THR A 120 4.96 10.32 22.83
C THR A 120 4.28 10.92 21.57
N TYR A 121 5.03 11.55 20.67
CA TYR A 121 4.49 12.08 19.42
C TYR A 121 3.93 11.00 18.49
N ILE A 122 4.58 9.84 18.45
CA ILE A 122 4.09 8.67 17.67
C ILE A 122 2.78 8.17 18.28
N LEU A 123 2.70 8.07 19.61
CA LEU A 123 1.47 7.63 20.29
C LEU A 123 0.29 8.58 20.04
N ILE A 124 0.52 9.88 20.10
CA ILE A 124 -0.49 10.88 19.76
C ILE A 124 -0.93 10.74 18.30
N GLY A 125 0.02 10.58 17.37
CA GLY A 125 -0.28 10.36 15.95
C GLY A 125 -1.13 9.11 15.72
N ILE A 126 -0.80 8.00 16.37
CA ILE A 126 -1.58 6.75 16.33
C ILE A 126 -3.01 6.98 16.84
N LEU A 127 -3.16 7.67 17.98
CA LEU A 127 -4.48 7.96 18.55
C LEU A 127 -5.34 8.79 17.59
N LEU A 128 -4.75 9.82 16.98
CA LEU A 128 -5.45 10.66 15.99
C LEU A 128 -5.89 9.84 14.76
N ILE A 129 -5.04 8.93 14.28
CA ILE A 129 -5.39 8.03 13.17
C ILE A 129 -6.57 7.13 13.55
N VAL A 130 -6.55 6.50 14.73
CA VAL A 130 -7.63 5.62 15.20
C VAL A 130 -8.95 6.37 15.29
N ILE A 131 -8.94 7.59 15.86
CA ILE A 131 -10.13 8.43 15.95
C ILE A 131 -10.62 8.81 14.55
N GLY A 132 -9.72 9.23 13.65
CA GLY A 132 -10.06 9.62 12.28
C GLY A 132 -10.69 8.47 11.47
N VAL A 133 -10.05 7.30 11.49
CA VAL A 133 -10.58 6.09 10.82
C VAL A 133 -11.92 5.67 11.42
N GLY A 134 -12.04 5.68 12.75
CA GLY A 134 -13.29 5.39 13.45
C GLY A 134 -14.43 6.32 13.03
N SER A 135 -14.16 7.62 12.97
CA SER A 135 -15.15 8.62 12.56
C SER A 135 -15.66 8.41 11.12
N ILE A 136 -14.77 8.06 10.19
CA ILE A 136 -15.13 7.82 8.79
C ILE A 136 -15.93 6.52 8.65
N THR A 137 -15.55 5.47 9.38
CA THR A 137 -16.23 4.15 9.30
C THR A 137 -17.62 4.19 9.94
N LEU A 138 -17.79 4.89 11.05
CA LEU A 138 -19.06 5.03 11.74
C LEU A 138 -20.01 6.03 11.08
N GLY A 139 -19.47 7.14 10.53
CA GLY A 139 -20.27 8.17 9.85
C GLY A 139 -20.85 7.76 8.49
N GLY A 140 -20.39 6.67 7.90
CA GLY A 140 -20.81 6.18 6.57
C GLY A 140 -22.10 5.38 6.53
N ASN A 141 -22.90 5.35 7.59
CA ASN A 141 -24.19 4.61 7.68
C ASN A 141 -25.42 5.50 7.39
N LYS A 142 -25.25 6.60 6.64
CA LYS A 142 -26.40 7.39 6.14
C LYS A 142 -26.53 7.23 4.63
#